data_40bcbf35ef11d8ff8299ea3ce1123eca
#
_entry.id   40bcbf35ef11d8ff8299ea3ce1123eca
#
_cell.length_a   1.000
_cell.length_b   1.000
_cell.length_c   1.000
_cell.angle_alpha   90.00
_cell.angle_beta   90.00
_cell.angle_gamma   90.00
#
_symmetry.space_group_name_H-M   'P 1'
#
loop_
_entity.id
_entity.type
_entity.pdbx_description
1 polymer ?
#
loop_
_entity_poly.entity_id
_entity_poly.type
_entity_poly.pdbx_seq_one_letter_code
_entity_poly.pdbx_strand_id
1 'polypeptide(L)'
;LIPVTHTSANGLPLGSEADHSYRKILFFDCGLMLRLLGITTGDTTTLATQILTSTAADLVNKGTIAELVVGLEMLHYMPPNLRHELYYWVRLSKNSLAEIDYLLPSHLQILPIEVKAGSQGGMKSLWSFMREKHLTEAIRCSLENFGSFSHTDKEDRDTARHVSVIPLYAVSQIIKITTSDRV
;
A
#
# COMPACT_ATOMS: atom_id res chain seq x y z
N LEU A 1 8.09 7.19 15.02
CA LEU A 1 6.79 7.03 14.36
C LEU A 1 6.78 7.84 13.08
N ILE A 2 6.27 7.24 12.00
CA ILE A 2 6.25 7.83 10.66
C ILE A 2 4.79 8.06 10.27
N PRO A 3 4.36 9.30 9.99
CA PRO A 3 3.00 9.57 9.56
C PRO A 3 2.79 9.18 8.09
N VAL A 4 1.66 8.58 7.79
CA VAL A 4 1.08 8.46 6.45
C VAL A 4 -0.14 9.34 6.41
N THR A 5 -0.12 10.39 5.61
CA THR A 5 -1.14 11.45 5.62
C THR A 5 -2.25 11.16 4.62
N HIS A 6 -3.49 11.38 5.02
CA HIS A 6 -4.61 11.29 4.08
C HIS A 6 -4.52 12.39 3.02
N THR A 7 -4.84 12.06 1.78
CA THR A 7 -5.03 13.04 0.71
C THR A 7 -6.26 12.72 -0.12
N SER A 8 -7.00 13.75 -0.49
CA SER A 8 -8.11 13.69 -1.44
C SER A 8 -7.69 14.07 -2.88
N ALA A 9 -6.40 14.33 -3.10
CA ALA A 9 -5.88 14.82 -4.37
C ALA A 9 -6.42 14.06 -5.59
N ASN A 10 -6.79 14.81 -6.62
CA ASN A 10 -7.25 14.29 -7.91
C ASN A 10 -6.11 14.18 -8.92
N GLY A 11 -4.90 14.59 -8.53
CA GLY A 11 -3.69 14.61 -9.34
C GLY A 11 -2.47 14.94 -8.50
N LEU A 12 -1.39 15.34 -9.15
CA LEU A 12 -0.15 15.74 -8.49
C LEU A 12 -0.07 17.26 -8.30
N PRO A 13 0.57 17.73 -7.24
CA PRO A 13 1.26 16.96 -6.19
C PRO A 13 0.27 16.38 -5.15
N LEU A 14 0.56 15.21 -4.62
CA LEU A 14 -0.30 14.52 -3.64
C LEU A 14 -0.54 15.35 -2.36
N GLY A 15 0.40 16.18 -1.98
CA GLY A 15 0.31 17.05 -0.81
C GLY A 15 -0.62 18.25 -0.95
N SER A 16 -1.12 18.56 -2.16
CA SER A 16 -1.97 19.74 -2.41
C SER A 16 -3.29 19.70 -1.65
N GLU A 17 -3.82 18.50 -1.42
CA GLU A 17 -5.09 18.27 -0.71
C GLU A 17 -4.88 17.33 0.48
N ALA A 18 -3.70 17.42 1.12
CA ALA A 18 -3.38 16.60 2.28
C ALA A 18 -4.13 17.11 3.53
N ASP A 19 -4.81 16.19 4.21
CA ASP A 19 -5.45 16.47 5.50
C ASP A 19 -4.58 15.93 6.64
N HIS A 20 -3.86 16.83 7.29
CA HIS A 20 -2.96 16.51 8.38
C HIS A 20 -3.66 16.13 9.69
N SER A 21 -4.97 16.25 9.78
CA SER A 21 -5.75 15.73 10.91
C SER A 21 -6.05 14.24 10.77
N TYR A 22 -5.98 13.70 9.55
CA TYR A 22 -6.17 12.29 9.24
C TYR A 22 -4.85 11.61 8.89
N ARG A 23 -4.31 10.83 9.82
CA ARG A 23 -3.02 10.14 9.65
C ARG A 23 -3.08 8.70 10.15
N LYS A 24 -2.49 7.80 9.38
CA LYS A 24 -2.02 6.51 9.89
C LYS A 24 -0.61 6.71 10.47
N ILE A 25 -0.24 5.86 11.41
CA ILE A 25 1.09 5.89 12.01
C ILE A 25 1.79 4.58 11.73
N LEU A 26 2.96 4.64 11.10
CA LEU A 26 3.87 3.52 10.97
C LEU A 26 4.91 3.55 12.08
N PHE A 27 5.23 2.39 12.62
CA PHE A 27 6.44 2.23 13.42
C PHE A 27 7.66 2.25 12.50
N PHE A 28 8.76 2.81 12.97
CA PHE A 28 9.99 2.83 12.19
C PHE A 28 10.72 1.47 12.13
N ASP A 29 10.26 0.49 12.93
CA ASP A 29 10.82 -0.84 13.00
C ASP A 29 9.71 -1.86 13.33
N CYS A 30 9.64 -2.92 12.52
CA CYS A 30 8.64 -3.97 12.65
C CYS A 30 8.83 -4.82 13.93
N GLY A 31 10.08 -5.11 14.29
CA GLY A 31 10.39 -5.89 15.49
C GLY A 31 10.02 -5.12 16.76
N LEU A 32 10.25 -3.80 16.78
CA LEU A 32 9.83 -2.95 17.89
C LEU A 32 8.30 -2.92 18.01
N MET A 33 7.58 -2.80 16.90
CA MET A 33 6.12 -2.84 16.90
C MET A 33 5.61 -4.15 17.48
N LEU A 34 6.14 -5.30 17.05
CA LEU A 34 5.74 -6.60 17.53
C LEU A 34 5.98 -6.75 19.03
N ARG A 35 7.10 -6.24 19.54
CA ARG A 35 7.40 -6.24 20.98
C ARG A 35 6.41 -5.39 21.78
N LEU A 36 6.09 -4.20 21.30
CA LEU A 36 5.12 -3.29 21.94
C LEU A 36 3.71 -3.88 21.95
N LEU A 37 3.35 -4.70 20.94
CA LEU A 37 2.10 -5.42 20.90
C LEU A 37 2.08 -6.69 21.78
N GLY A 38 3.17 -6.95 22.52
CA GLY A 38 3.28 -8.14 23.38
C GLY A 38 3.48 -9.44 22.60
N ILE A 39 3.77 -9.37 21.31
CA ILE A 39 4.09 -10.53 20.48
C ILE A 39 5.58 -10.83 20.65
N THR A 40 5.94 -11.33 21.82
CA THR A 40 7.31 -11.73 22.13
C THR A 40 7.41 -13.24 22.13
N THR A 41 8.10 -13.81 21.15
CA THR A 41 8.64 -15.15 21.25
C THR A 41 10.13 -15.02 21.56
N GLY A 42 10.65 -15.89 22.39
CA GLY A 42 12.04 -15.83 22.85
C GLY A 42 13.11 -15.97 21.76
N ASP A 43 12.69 -16.27 20.53
CA ASP A 43 13.55 -16.39 19.35
C ASP A 43 12.89 -15.71 18.13
N THR A 44 13.60 -14.75 17.53
CA THR A 44 13.16 -14.02 16.34
C THR A 44 12.94 -14.94 15.13
N THR A 45 13.71 -16.02 15.01
CA THR A 45 13.58 -17.00 13.93
C THR A 45 12.25 -17.75 14.04
N THR A 46 11.88 -18.15 15.24
CA THR A 46 10.60 -18.81 15.52
C THR A 46 9.43 -17.88 15.23
N LEU A 47 9.53 -16.60 15.59
CA LEU A 47 8.49 -15.62 15.31
C LEU A 47 8.30 -15.40 13.79
N ALA A 48 9.39 -15.21 13.06
CA ALA A 48 9.34 -15.06 11.60
C ALA A 48 8.70 -16.29 10.93
N THR A 49 9.09 -17.49 11.36
CA THR A 49 8.52 -18.75 10.87
C THR A 49 7.03 -18.83 11.20
N GLN A 50 6.62 -18.51 12.41
CA GLN A 50 5.20 -18.52 12.81
C GLN A 50 4.37 -17.51 12.00
N ILE A 51 4.88 -16.30 11.76
CA ILE A 51 4.22 -15.30 10.95
C ILE A 51 4.05 -15.78 9.50
N LEU A 52 5.08 -16.41 8.93
CA LEU A 52 5.07 -16.91 7.56
C LEU A 52 4.17 -18.14 7.39
N THR A 53 4.16 -19.05 8.37
CA THR A 53 3.44 -20.33 8.29
C THR A 53 2.03 -20.29 8.88
N SER A 54 1.70 -19.26 9.69
CA SER A 54 0.37 -19.15 10.31
C SER A 54 -0.73 -18.95 9.26
N THR A 55 -1.89 -19.53 9.53
CA THR A 55 -3.09 -19.30 8.71
C THR A 55 -3.61 -17.88 8.88
N ALA A 56 -4.44 -17.41 7.98
CA ALA A 56 -5.03 -16.06 8.06
C ALA A 56 -5.87 -15.85 9.34
N ALA A 57 -6.35 -16.93 9.96
CA ALA A 57 -7.13 -16.89 11.19
C ALA A 57 -6.25 -16.67 12.44
N ASP A 58 -4.97 -17.06 12.40
CA ASP A 58 -4.10 -17.08 13.57
C ASP A 58 -3.39 -15.74 13.85
N LEU A 59 -3.40 -14.83 12.89
CA LEU A 59 -2.76 -13.51 13.03
C LEU A 59 -3.73 -12.40 12.67
N VAL A 60 -4.39 -11.86 13.67
CA VAL A 60 -5.33 -10.73 13.56
C VAL A 60 -4.71 -9.49 12.88
N ASN A 61 -3.37 -9.37 12.87
CA ASN A 61 -2.66 -8.17 12.39
C ASN A 61 -1.76 -8.40 11.16
N LYS A 62 -1.94 -9.49 10.41
CA LYS A 62 -1.14 -9.75 9.18
C LYS A 62 -1.19 -8.58 8.20
N GLY A 63 -2.37 -8.00 7.98
CA GLY A 63 -2.55 -6.85 7.09
C GLY A 63 -1.71 -5.67 7.54
N THR A 64 -1.82 -5.28 8.80
CA THR A 64 -1.07 -4.16 9.39
C THR A 64 0.44 -4.35 9.32
N ILE A 65 0.93 -5.58 9.54
CA ILE A 65 2.36 -5.90 9.42
C ILE A 65 2.81 -5.78 7.95
N ALA A 66 2.03 -6.28 7.01
CA ALA A 66 2.33 -6.17 5.59
C ALA A 66 2.36 -4.70 5.13
N GLU A 67 1.37 -3.90 5.53
CA GLU A 67 1.36 -2.46 5.26
C GLU A 67 2.60 -1.77 5.84
N LEU A 68 2.96 -2.06 7.10
CA LEU A 68 4.15 -1.52 7.74
C LEU A 68 5.42 -1.84 6.94
N VAL A 69 5.60 -3.10 6.56
CA VAL A 69 6.77 -3.54 5.77
C VAL A 69 6.82 -2.81 4.43
N VAL A 70 5.71 -2.74 3.70
CA VAL A 70 5.64 -2.03 2.41
C VAL A 70 5.97 -0.55 2.57
N GLY A 71 5.40 0.12 3.58
CA GLY A 71 5.66 1.55 3.83
C GLY A 71 7.12 1.82 4.18
N LEU A 72 7.73 1.00 5.04
CA LEU A 72 9.14 1.14 5.42
C LEU A 72 10.08 0.87 4.24
N GLU A 73 9.82 -0.18 3.46
CA GLU A 73 10.60 -0.50 2.27
C GLU A 73 10.52 0.61 1.22
N MET A 74 9.34 1.16 0.97
CA MET A 74 9.21 2.31 0.07
C MET A 74 10.06 3.49 0.53
N LEU A 75 10.00 3.87 1.80
CA LEU A 75 10.80 4.97 2.35
C LEU A 75 12.30 4.68 2.25
N HIS A 76 12.71 3.44 2.49
CA HIS A 76 14.12 3.04 2.43
C HIS A 76 14.72 3.21 1.02
N TYR A 77 13.93 2.95 -0.01
CA TYR A 77 14.39 3.04 -1.41
C TYR A 77 14.12 4.41 -2.06
N MET A 78 13.46 5.33 -1.40
CA MET A 78 13.32 6.71 -1.87
C MET A 78 14.66 7.47 -1.78
N PRO A 79 14.92 8.46 -2.67
CA PRO A 79 16.15 9.23 -2.65
C PRO A 79 16.40 9.91 -1.29
N PRO A 80 17.51 9.67 -0.59
CA PRO A 80 17.72 10.11 0.79
C PRO A 80 17.92 11.63 0.94
N ASN A 81 18.14 12.33 -0.15
CA ASN A 81 18.35 13.78 -0.19
C ASN A 81 17.06 14.59 -0.35
N LEU A 82 15.91 13.92 -0.42
CA LEU A 82 14.60 14.56 -0.53
C LEU A 82 13.76 14.25 0.71
N ARG A 83 12.92 15.20 1.10
CA ARG A 83 11.90 14.95 2.11
C ARG A 83 10.81 14.09 1.47
N HIS A 84 10.57 12.93 2.05
CA HIS A 84 9.54 12.01 1.59
C HIS A 84 8.37 12.01 2.57
N GLU A 85 7.18 12.07 2.01
CA GLU A 85 5.92 11.93 2.74
C GLU A 85 5.14 10.78 2.10
N LEU A 86 4.59 9.91 2.93
CA LEU A 86 3.70 8.85 2.50
C LEU A 86 2.27 9.35 2.57
N TYR A 87 1.50 8.99 1.57
CA TYR A 87 0.09 9.34 1.47
C TYR A 87 -0.76 8.08 1.36
N TYR A 88 -1.98 8.16 1.87
CA TYR A 88 -3.03 7.16 1.71
C TYR A 88 -4.34 7.86 1.37
N TRP A 89 -5.33 7.11 0.97
CA TRP A 89 -6.67 7.63 0.72
C TRP A 89 -7.71 6.84 1.48
N VAL A 90 -8.69 7.55 2.03
CA VAL A 90 -9.85 6.96 2.68
C VAL A 90 -11.11 7.74 2.32
N ARG A 91 -12.17 7.01 2.05
CA ARG A 91 -13.52 7.58 1.90
C ARG A 91 -14.41 7.01 3.00
N LEU A 92 -14.85 7.89 3.88
CA LEU A 92 -15.81 7.58 4.93
C LEU A 92 -17.20 7.97 4.44
N SER A 93 -18.00 7.00 4.04
CA SER A 93 -19.41 7.19 3.70
C SER A 93 -20.27 6.40 4.68
N LYS A 94 -21.51 6.87 4.93
CA LYS A 94 -22.43 6.24 5.90
C LYS A 94 -22.60 4.72 5.73
N ASN A 95 -22.41 4.20 4.51
CA ASN A 95 -22.61 2.78 4.20
C ASN A 95 -21.41 2.10 3.53
N SER A 96 -20.27 2.78 3.38
CA SER A 96 -19.13 2.25 2.64
C SER A 96 -17.84 2.88 3.12
N LEU A 97 -16.96 2.05 3.65
CA LEU A 97 -15.57 2.39 3.89
C LEU A 97 -14.75 1.90 2.69
N ALA A 98 -14.02 2.80 2.06
CA ALA A 98 -13.05 2.45 1.04
C ALA A 98 -11.71 3.09 1.41
N GLU A 99 -10.63 2.33 1.30
CA GLU A 99 -9.29 2.76 1.66
C GLU A 99 -8.30 2.23 0.63
N ILE A 100 -7.27 3.03 0.33
CA ILE A 100 -6.08 2.67 -0.43
C ILE A 100 -4.88 2.88 0.48
N ASP A 101 -4.08 1.84 0.65
CA ASP A 101 -3.03 1.80 1.65
C ASP A 101 -1.95 2.84 1.42
N TYR A 102 -1.52 3.01 0.16
CA TYR A 102 -0.53 4.03 -0.22
C TYR A 102 -0.82 4.64 -1.58
N LEU A 103 -0.39 5.89 -1.76
CA LEU A 103 -0.40 6.62 -3.02
C LEU A 103 1.01 7.12 -3.31
N LEU A 104 1.48 6.88 -4.53
CA LEU A 104 2.75 7.42 -5.03
C LEU A 104 2.53 8.25 -6.29
N PRO A 105 3.38 9.25 -6.55
CA PRO A 105 3.44 9.91 -7.86
C PRO A 105 4.15 9.00 -8.87
N SER A 106 3.57 8.82 -10.05
CA SER A 106 4.17 8.10 -11.17
C SER A 106 3.69 8.68 -12.50
N HIS A 107 4.58 9.00 -13.42
CA HIS A 107 4.26 9.48 -14.78
C HIS A 107 3.19 10.59 -14.81
N LEU A 108 3.29 11.58 -13.93
CA LEU A 108 2.33 12.68 -13.77
C LEU A 108 0.93 12.24 -13.30
N GLN A 109 0.77 11.02 -12.86
CA GLN A 109 -0.47 10.47 -12.33
C GLN A 109 -0.28 9.94 -10.90
N ILE A 110 -1.39 9.66 -10.24
CA ILE A 110 -1.42 8.95 -8.96
C ILE A 110 -1.30 7.46 -9.24
N LEU A 111 -0.38 6.79 -8.57
CA LEU A 111 -0.25 5.33 -8.57
C LEU A 111 -0.75 4.79 -7.22
N PRO A 112 -1.94 4.20 -7.16
CA PRO A 112 -2.44 3.57 -5.95
C PRO A 112 -1.77 2.22 -5.71
N ILE A 113 -1.48 1.95 -4.44
CA ILE A 113 -0.87 0.72 -3.98
C ILE A 113 -1.77 0.10 -2.92
N GLU A 114 -2.23 -1.10 -3.19
CA GLU A 114 -3.02 -1.92 -2.28
C GLU A 114 -2.16 -3.04 -1.72
N VAL A 115 -2.16 -3.22 -0.41
CA VAL A 115 -1.38 -4.25 0.28
C VAL A 115 -2.30 -5.37 0.76
N LYS A 116 -1.96 -6.60 0.43
CA LYS A 116 -2.70 -7.80 0.84
C LYS A 116 -1.77 -8.83 1.47
N ALA A 117 -1.99 -9.14 2.73
CA ALA A 117 -1.22 -10.15 3.46
C ALA A 117 -1.55 -11.61 3.06
N GLY A 118 -2.44 -11.81 2.10
CA GLY A 118 -2.85 -13.13 1.62
C GLY A 118 -3.22 -13.11 0.15
N SER A 119 -3.46 -14.30 -0.42
CA SER A 119 -3.89 -14.48 -1.81
C SER A 119 -5.36 -14.06 -2.04
N GLN A 120 -6.17 -14.09 -0.98
CA GLN A 120 -7.57 -13.72 -1.04
C GLN A 120 -7.79 -12.31 -0.51
N GLY A 121 -8.64 -11.55 -1.19
CA GLY A 121 -9.03 -10.21 -0.76
C GLY A 121 -9.71 -9.46 -1.91
N GLY A 122 -10.86 -8.87 -1.61
CA GLY A 122 -11.58 -8.08 -2.59
C GLY A 122 -10.81 -6.82 -2.96
N MET A 123 -10.87 -6.42 -4.22
CA MET A 123 -10.25 -5.21 -4.76
C MET A 123 -11.26 -4.08 -4.94
N LYS A 124 -12.40 -4.14 -4.24
CA LYS A 124 -13.50 -3.19 -4.43
C LYS A 124 -13.12 -1.75 -4.17
N SER A 125 -12.33 -1.50 -3.12
CA SER A 125 -11.84 -0.16 -2.80
C SER A 125 -10.94 0.37 -3.92
N LEU A 126 -10.03 -0.47 -4.42
CA LEU A 126 -9.11 -0.09 -5.49
C LEU A 126 -9.85 0.24 -6.78
N TRP A 127 -10.79 -0.61 -7.21
CA TRP A 127 -11.59 -0.33 -8.42
C TRP A 127 -12.42 0.94 -8.26
N SER A 128 -13.04 1.16 -7.10
CA SER A 128 -13.79 2.38 -6.81
C SER A 128 -12.92 3.63 -6.85
N PHE A 129 -11.71 3.56 -6.27
CA PHE A 129 -10.75 4.65 -6.28
C PHE A 129 -10.24 4.94 -7.71
N MET A 130 -9.83 3.91 -8.45
CA MET A 130 -9.37 4.06 -9.82
C MET A 130 -10.43 4.69 -10.73
N ARG A 131 -11.70 4.32 -10.53
CA ARG A 131 -12.82 4.93 -11.24
C ARG A 131 -13.00 6.40 -10.87
N GLU A 132 -13.02 6.72 -9.59
CA GLU A 132 -13.21 8.07 -9.07
C GLU A 132 -12.09 9.03 -9.54
N LYS A 133 -10.86 8.53 -9.62
CA LYS A 133 -9.67 9.30 -10.01
C LYS A 133 -9.29 9.14 -11.49
N HIS A 134 -10.08 8.42 -12.28
CA HIS A 134 -9.83 8.14 -13.71
C HIS A 134 -8.46 7.50 -13.99
N LEU A 135 -8.05 6.57 -13.12
CA LEU A 135 -6.76 5.89 -13.21
C LEU A 135 -6.90 4.55 -13.95
N THR A 136 -5.86 4.19 -14.70
CA THR A 136 -5.78 2.93 -15.44
C THR A 136 -4.77 1.95 -14.88
N GLU A 137 -3.82 2.43 -14.06
CA GLU A 137 -2.74 1.63 -13.50
C GLU A 137 -2.79 1.61 -11.98
N ALA A 138 -2.46 0.46 -11.39
CA ALA A 138 -2.35 0.27 -9.95
C ALA A 138 -1.34 -0.83 -9.60
N ILE A 139 -0.93 -0.89 -8.35
CA ILE A 139 -0.09 -1.96 -7.81
C ILE A 139 -0.83 -2.68 -6.69
N ARG A 140 -0.70 -4.00 -6.68
CA ARG A 140 -1.03 -4.86 -5.57
C ARG A 140 0.26 -5.47 -5.00
N CYS A 141 0.57 -5.18 -3.75
CA CYS A 141 1.62 -5.88 -3.01
C CYS A 141 1.01 -7.06 -2.26
N SER A 142 1.54 -8.26 -2.45
CA SER A 142 1.01 -9.46 -1.80
C SER A 142 2.07 -10.53 -1.57
N LEU A 143 1.68 -11.65 -0.97
CA LEU A 143 2.54 -12.84 -0.87
C LEU A 143 2.59 -13.66 -2.16
N GLU A 144 1.85 -13.25 -3.19
CA GLU A 144 1.90 -13.88 -4.50
C GLU A 144 3.18 -13.53 -5.24
N ASN A 145 3.49 -14.30 -6.30
CA ASN A 145 4.63 -13.99 -7.17
C ASN A 145 4.33 -12.80 -8.09
N PHE A 146 5.33 -12.31 -8.82
CA PHE A 146 5.14 -11.31 -9.86
C PHE A 146 4.06 -11.75 -10.85
N GLY A 147 3.20 -10.81 -11.21
CA GLY A 147 2.11 -11.06 -12.14
C GLY A 147 1.38 -9.77 -12.48
N SER A 148 0.31 -9.92 -13.23
CA SER A 148 -0.59 -8.81 -13.52
C SER A 148 -1.98 -9.33 -13.89
N PHE A 149 -2.98 -8.49 -13.74
CA PHE A 149 -4.32 -8.77 -14.21
C PHE A 149 -5.02 -7.48 -14.61
N SER A 150 -6.00 -7.60 -15.48
CA SER A 150 -6.80 -6.47 -15.94
C SER A 150 -8.27 -6.66 -15.59
N HIS A 151 -8.94 -5.57 -15.35
CA HIS A 151 -10.37 -5.50 -15.13
C HIS A 151 -10.99 -4.48 -16.07
N THR A 152 -12.03 -4.88 -16.80
CA THR A 152 -12.81 -3.96 -17.63
C THR A 152 -14.00 -3.45 -16.81
N ASP A 153 -14.01 -2.16 -16.55
CA ASP A 153 -15.06 -1.52 -15.77
C ASP A 153 -16.24 -1.12 -16.69
N LYS A 154 -17.27 -1.94 -16.68
CA LYS A 154 -18.48 -1.72 -17.50
C LYS A 154 -19.25 -0.47 -17.10
N GLU A 155 -19.12 -0.02 -15.84
CA GLU A 155 -19.78 1.19 -15.35
C GLU A 155 -19.02 2.46 -15.76
N ASP A 156 -17.79 2.33 -16.26
CA ASP A 156 -16.93 3.42 -16.72
C ASP A 156 -16.52 3.23 -18.19
N ARG A 157 -17.52 3.16 -19.09
CA ARG A 157 -17.32 3.11 -20.55
C ARG A 157 -16.38 2.00 -21.02
N ASP A 158 -16.43 0.83 -20.39
CA ASP A 158 -15.52 -0.29 -20.66
C ASP A 158 -14.03 0.05 -20.52
N THR A 159 -13.70 0.97 -19.60
CA THR A 159 -12.31 1.34 -19.33
C THR A 159 -11.54 0.13 -18.78
N ALA A 160 -10.45 -0.22 -19.47
CA ALA A 160 -9.55 -1.25 -18.99
C ALA A 160 -8.63 -0.69 -17.90
N ARG A 161 -8.58 -1.38 -16.75
CA ARG A 161 -7.69 -1.07 -15.63
C ARG A 161 -6.72 -2.20 -15.42
N HIS A 162 -5.46 -1.88 -15.28
CA HIS A 162 -4.37 -2.83 -15.14
C HIS A 162 -3.79 -2.77 -13.73
N VAL A 163 -3.58 -3.94 -13.12
CA VAL A 163 -2.95 -4.07 -11.80
C VAL A 163 -1.73 -4.97 -11.91
N SER A 164 -0.57 -4.40 -11.60
CA SER A 164 0.67 -5.16 -11.44
C SER A 164 0.74 -5.76 -10.05
N VAL A 165 1.05 -7.05 -9.95
CA VAL A 165 1.26 -7.76 -8.69
C VAL A 165 2.75 -7.80 -8.39
N ILE A 166 3.13 -7.29 -7.23
CA ILE A 166 4.51 -7.24 -6.75
C ILE A 166 4.59 -7.98 -5.42
N PRO A 167 5.49 -8.99 -5.30
CA PRO A 167 5.73 -9.64 -4.02
C PRO A 167 6.20 -8.67 -2.94
N LEU A 168 5.81 -8.90 -1.68
CA LEU A 168 6.22 -8.04 -0.55
C LEU A 168 7.74 -7.88 -0.43
N TYR A 169 8.52 -8.90 -0.79
CA TYR A 169 9.98 -8.81 -0.78
C TYR A 169 10.58 -7.98 -1.92
N ALA A 170 9.77 -7.58 -2.91
CA ALA A 170 10.22 -6.86 -4.11
C ALA A 170 9.69 -5.42 -4.18
N VAL A 171 9.24 -4.86 -3.08
CA VAL A 171 8.67 -3.48 -2.99
C VAL A 171 9.63 -2.43 -3.55
N SER A 172 10.95 -2.63 -3.43
CA SER A 172 11.96 -1.76 -4.05
C SER A 172 11.77 -1.54 -5.55
N GLN A 173 11.13 -2.48 -6.26
CA GLN A 173 10.87 -2.35 -7.70
C GLN A 173 9.82 -1.28 -7.99
N ILE A 174 8.88 -1.03 -7.08
CA ILE A 174 7.87 0.03 -7.20
C ILE A 174 8.56 1.39 -7.38
N ILE A 175 9.53 1.68 -6.49
CA ILE A 175 10.25 2.96 -6.53
C ILE A 175 11.07 3.09 -7.81
N LYS A 176 11.67 2.01 -8.30
CA LYS A 176 12.38 2.01 -9.58
C LYS A 176 11.44 2.33 -10.76
N ILE A 177 10.27 1.71 -10.79
CA ILE A 177 9.26 1.95 -11.84
C ILE A 177 8.83 3.43 -11.81
N THR A 178 8.60 4.00 -10.63
CA THR A 178 8.16 5.39 -10.49
C THR A 178 9.26 6.42 -10.75
N THR A 179 10.54 6.03 -10.74
CA THR A 179 11.69 6.93 -10.88
C THR A 179 12.44 6.77 -12.19
N SER A 180 12.26 5.66 -12.94
CA SER A 180 13.06 5.33 -14.15
C SER A 180 12.90 6.31 -15.31
N ASP A 181 11.88 7.15 -15.35
CA ASP A 181 11.65 8.09 -16.45
C ASP A 181 12.09 9.54 -16.13
N ARG A 182 13.04 9.70 -15.20
CA ARG A 182 13.65 11.02 -14.92
C ARG A 182 15.00 11.22 -15.61
N VAL A 183 15.19 10.62 -16.80
CA VAL A 183 16.35 10.89 -17.66
C VAL A 183 15.93 11.66 -18.89
#